data_e1f185e8c4b3a603d5a0aa5524ffc3ad
#
_entry.id   e1f185e8c4b3a603d5a0aa5524ffc3ad
#
_cell.length_a   1.000
_cell.length_b   1.000
_cell.length_c   1.000
_cell.angle_alpha   90.00
_cell.angle_beta   90.00
_cell.angle_gamma   90.00
#
_symmetry.space_group_name_H-M   'P 1'
#
loop_
_entity.id
_entity.type
_entity.pdbx_description
1 polymer ?
#
loop_
_entity_poly.entity_id
_entity_poly.type
_entity_poly.pdbx_seq_one_letter_code
_entity_poly.pdbx_strand_id
1 'polypeptide(L)'
;MTDAIHTKVLIIGSGPAGYTAGVYASRAMLAPILVQGIEPGGQLTTTTEVENWPGDTEVQGPDLMVRMEAHAKAMGCEVISDIIHDLDTSKRPFIAKSDNGRTYTADAVILATGARAKW
;
A
#
# COMPACT_ATOMS: atom_id res chain seq x y z
N MET A 1 -10.37 23.32 5.90
CA MET A 1 -8.99 23.00 5.50
C MET A 1 -8.56 21.73 6.19
N THR A 2 -8.04 20.78 5.44
CA THR A 2 -7.62 19.51 6.00
C THR A 2 -6.13 19.59 6.34
N ASP A 3 -5.78 19.24 7.56
CA ASP A 3 -4.38 19.20 7.96
C ASP A 3 -3.65 18.06 7.23
N ALA A 4 -2.37 18.27 6.98
CA ALA A 4 -1.55 17.23 6.39
C ALA A 4 -1.35 16.07 7.38
N ILE A 5 -1.41 14.86 6.84
CA ILE A 5 -1.16 13.65 7.60
C ILE A 5 0.31 13.28 7.42
N HIS A 6 1.07 13.29 8.50
CA HIS A 6 2.50 12.97 8.42
C HIS A 6 2.76 11.52 8.80
N THR A 7 3.69 10.89 8.08
CA THR A 7 4.17 9.56 8.41
C THR A 7 5.67 9.48 8.13
N LYS A 8 6.36 8.58 8.81
CA LYS A 8 7.76 8.31 8.49
C LYS A 8 7.89 7.60 7.14
N VAL A 9 6.95 6.70 6.84
CA VAL A 9 6.96 5.94 5.59
C VAL A 9 5.56 5.93 5.00
N LEU A 10 5.44 6.42 3.78
CA LEU A 10 4.19 6.37 3.01
C LEU A 10 4.36 5.30 1.93
N ILE A 11 3.47 4.33 1.91
CA ILE A 11 3.46 3.26 0.92
C ILE A 11 2.31 3.52 -0.04
N ILE A 12 2.62 3.65 -1.33
CA ILE A 12 1.60 3.90 -2.35
C ILE A 12 1.43 2.62 -3.15
N GLY A 13 0.28 1.98 -2.98
CA GLY A 13 -0.05 0.73 -3.62
C GLY A 13 -0.32 -0.38 -2.62
N SER A 14 -1.12 -1.36 -3.03
CA SER A 14 -1.65 -2.38 -2.13
C SER A 14 -1.64 -3.79 -2.73
N GLY A 15 -0.73 -4.09 -3.61
CA GLY A 15 -0.50 -5.48 -4.01
C GLY A 15 0.37 -6.17 -2.97
N PRO A 16 0.88 -7.39 -3.29
CA PRO A 16 1.76 -8.11 -2.37
C PRO A 16 2.97 -7.29 -1.92
N ALA A 17 3.55 -6.51 -2.82
CA ALA A 17 4.71 -5.67 -2.50
C ALA A 17 4.34 -4.59 -1.47
N GLY A 18 3.20 -3.93 -1.65
CA GLY A 18 2.75 -2.89 -0.73
C GLY A 18 2.46 -3.43 0.66
N TYR A 19 1.70 -4.52 0.75
CA TYR A 19 1.39 -5.12 2.05
C TYR A 19 2.64 -5.66 2.73
N THR A 20 3.56 -6.27 1.97
CA THR A 20 4.83 -6.74 2.53
C THR A 20 5.63 -5.58 3.11
N ALA A 21 5.73 -4.48 2.36
CA ALA A 21 6.39 -3.27 2.86
C ALA A 21 5.72 -2.77 4.15
N GLY A 22 4.39 -2.81 4.20
CA GLY A 22 3.63 -2.42 5.38
C GLY A 22 3.95 -3.27 6.61
N VAL A 23 4.06 -4.58 6.42
CA VAL A 23 4.43 -5.50 7.50
C VAL A 23 5.82 -5.14 8.05
N TYR A 24 6.81 -5.05 7.17
CA TYR A 24 8.18 -4.84 7.63
C TYR A 24 8.43 -3.43 8.17
N ALA A 25 7.85 -2.41 7.57
CA ALA A 25 7.96 -1.05 8.11
C ALA A 25 7.29 -0.95 9.47
N SER A 26 6.16 -1.62 9.67
CA SER A 26 5.49 -1.66 10.98
C SER A 26 6.35 -2.36 12.02
N ARG A 27 6.97 -3.49 11.64
CA ARG A 27 7.86 -4.21 12.54
C ARG A 27 9.10 -3.40 12.92
N ALA A 28 9.52 -2.50 12.04
CA ALA A 28 10.62 -1.57 12.31
C ALA A 28 10.16 -0.34 13.11
N MET A 29 8.91 -0.33 13.57
CA MET A 29 8.31 0.74 14.38
C MET A 29 8.28 2.09 13.67
N LEU A 30 8.07 2.05 12.35
CA LEU A 30 8.02 3.27 11.53
C LEU A 30 6.60 3.80 11.35
N ALA A 31 5.58 3.09 11.89
CA ALA A 31 4.18 3.49 11.82
C ALA A 31 3.77 3.90 10.38
N PRO A 32 3.91 3.00 9.41
CA PRO A 32 3.66 3.36 8.02
C PRO A 32 2.17 3.59 7.74
N ILE A 33 1.91 4.44 6.73
CA ILE A 33 0.60 4.58 6.13
C ILE A 33 0.67 3.98 4.74
N LEU A 34 -0.25 3.06 4.44
CA LEU A 34 -0.37 2.46 3.12
C LEU A 34 -1.65 2.99 2.48
N VAL A 35 -1.50 3.61 1.31
CA VAL A 35 -2.64 4.11 0.55
C VAL A 35 -2.98 3.09 -0.53
N GLN A 36 -4.13 2.44 -0.38
CA GLN A 36 -4.62 1.49 -1.38
C GLN A 36 -5.55 2.22 -2.34
N GLY A 37 -5.37 1.93 -3.64
CA GLY A 37 -6.15 2.59 -4.67
C GLY A 37 -7.49 1.91 -4.93
N ILE A 38 -7.99 2.08 -6.16
CA ILE A 38 -9.30 1.55 -6.57
C ILE A 38 -9.34 0.02 -6.55
N GLU A 39 -8.21 -0.62 -6.86
CA GLU A 39 -8.11 -2.09 -6.91
C GLU A 39 -7.16 -2.59 -5.83
N PRO A 40 -7.61 -2.67 -4.56
CA PRO A 40 -6.77 -3.17 -3.48
C PRO A 40 -6.32 -4.60 -3.77
N GLY A 41 -5.05 -4.90 -3.48
CA GLY A 41 -4.48 -6.23 -3.77
C GLY A 41 -3.91 -6.36 -5.16
N GLY A 42 -4.10 -5.36 -6.04
CA GLY A 42 -3.51 -5.35 -7.37
C GLY A 42 -4.03 -6.47 -8.26
N GLN A 43 -3.15 -7.01 -9.09
CA GLN A 43 -3.54 -8.04 -10.06
C GLN A 43 -3.99 -9.35 -9.42
N LEU A 44 -3.60 -9.62 -8.18
CA LEU A 44 -4.02 -10.85 -7.51
C LEU A 44 -5.51 -10.90 -7.20
N THR A 45 -6.19 -9.74 -7.19
CA THR A 45 -7.65 -9.72 -7.00
C THR A 45 -8.39 -10.26 -8.23
N THR A 46 -7.74 -10.27 -9.40
CA THR A 46 -8.33 -10.79 -10.64
C THR A 46 -7.84 -12.20 -10.97
N THR A 47 -6.90 -12.73 -10.19
CA THR A 47 -6.34 -14.07 -10.36
C THR A 47 -7.07 -15.04 -9.43
N THR A 48 -7.59 -16.15 -9.98
CA THR A 48 -8.33 -17.10 -9.15
C THR A 48 -7.41 -18.04 -8.37
N GLU A 49 -6.31 -18.50 -8.98
CA GLU A 49 -5.41 -19.43 -8.31
C GLU A 49 -4.00 -18.89 -8.26
N VAL A 50 -3.38 -18.98 -7.10
CA VAL A 50 -1.99 -18.56 -6.88
C VAL A 50 -1.24 -19.77 -6.32
N GLU A 51 -0.23 -20.25 -7.03
CA GLU A 51 0.54 -21.42 -6.66
C GLU A 51 1.98 -21.09 -6.28
N ASN A 52 2.39 -19.85 -6.52
CA ASN A 52 3.76 -19.40 -6.26
C ASN A 52 3.88 -18.53 -5.02
N TRP A 53 2.88 -18.60 -4.15
CA TRP A 53 2.96 -17.97 -2.83
C TRP A 53 3.52 -18.99 -1.84
N PRO A 54 4.68 -18.73 -1.21
CA PRO A 54 5.37 -19.76 -0.44
C PRO A 54 4.62 -20.29 0.79
N GLY A 55 3.63 -19.55 1.27
CA GLY A 55 2.88 -19.96 2.45
C GLY A 55 1.78 -20.97 2.20
N ASP A 56 1.44 -21.23 0.93
CA ASP A 56 0.35 -22.13 0.55
C ASP A 56 0.71 -22.84 -0.75
N THR A 57 0.29 -24.10 -0.89
CA THR A 57 0.46 -24.81 -2.16
C THR A 57 -0.44 -24.22 -3.23
N GLU A 58 -1.63 -23.78 -2.82
CA GLU A 58 -2.58 -23.11 -3.70
C GLU A 58 -3.48 -22.22 -2.83
N VAL A 59 -3.72 -21.00 -3.29
CA VAL A 59 -4.61 -20.05 -2.59
C VAL A 59 -5.31 -19.19 -3.63
N GLN A 60 -6.55 -18.79 -3.34
CA GLN A 60 -7.25 -17.85 -4.21
C GLN A 60 -6.67 -16.45 -4.04
N GLY A 61 -6.45 -15.76 -5.17
CA GLY A 61 -5.87 -14.42 -5.15
C GLY A 61 -6.58 -13.45 -4.22
N PRO A 62 -7.91 -13.29 -4.33
CA PRO A 62 -8.64 -12.39 -3.43
C PRO A 62 -8.49 -12.76 -1.95
N ASP A 63 -8.53 -14.05 -1.63
CA ASP A 63 -8.36 -14.51 -0.25
C ASP A 63 -6.97 -14.20 0.28
N LEU A 64 -5.94 -14.37 -0.55
CA LEU A 64 -4.58 -14.03 -0.18
C LEU A 64 -4.45 -12.55 0.13
N MET A 65 -5.08 -11.69 -0.69
CA MET A 65 -5.00 -10.26 -0.48
C MET A 65 -5.71 -9.82 0.81
N VAL A 66 -6.83 -10.44 1.15
CA VAL A 66 -7.51 -10.17 2.42
C VAL A 66 -6.60 -10.55 3.59
N ARG A 67 -5.93 -11.69 3.51
CA ARG A 67 -5.00 -12.13 4.56
C ARG A 67 -3.80 -11.21 4.68
N MET A 68 -3.24 -10.75 3.56
CA MET A 68 -2.09 -9.85 3.59
C MET A 68 -2.44 -8.47 4.15
N GLU A 69 -3.60 -7.95 3.79
CA GLU A 69 -4.07 -6.68 4.35
C GLU A 69 -4.27 -6.81 5.86
N ALA A 70 -4.92 -7.87 6.32
CA ALA A 70 -5.13 -8.11 7.74
C ALA A 70 -3.81 -8.24 8.49
N HIS A 71 -2.81 -8.91 7.87
CA HIS A 71 -1.48 -9.06 8.45
C HIS A 71 -0.79 -7.71 8.62
N ALA A 72 -0.82 -6.88 7.57
CA ALA A 72 -0.21 -5.56 7.65
C ALA A 72 -0.85 -4.71 8.75
N LYS A 73 -2.18 -4.71 8.83
CA LYS A 73 -2.92 -3.97 9.87
C LYS A 73 -2.57 -4.48 11.26
N ALA A 74 -2.46 -5.80 11.43
CA ALA A 74 -2.13 -6.40 12.72
C ALA A 74 -0.76 -6.00 13.20
N MET A 75 0.18 -5.74 12.29
CA MET A 75 1.53 -5.29 12.66
C MET A 75 1.60 -3.79 12.93
N GLY A 76 0.56 -3.03 12.65
CA GLY A 76 0.51 -1.60 12.93
C GLY A 76 0.47 -0.69 11.72
N CYS A 77 0.30 -1.25 10.52
CA CYS A 77 0.18 -0.45 9.30
C CYS A 77 -1.21 0.17 9.23
N GLU A 78 -1.28 1.47 9.01
CA GLU A 78 -2.55 2.13 8.75
C GLU A 78 -2.84 2.04 7.25
N VAL A 79 -3.99 1.46 6.89
CA VAL A 79 -4.39 1.29 5.49
C VAL A 79 -5.53 2.26 5.19
N ILE A 80 -5.33 3.12 4.21
CA ILE A 80 -6.29 4.15 3.82
C ILE A 80 -6.68 3.94 2.36
N SER A 81 -7.99 3.96 2.08
CA SER A 81 -8.49 3.89 0.70
C SER A 81 -8.50 5.29 0.11
N ASP A 82 -7.64 5.51 -0.87
CA ASP A 82 -7.47 6.82 -1.49
C ASP A 82 -6.67 6.65 -2.79
N ILE A 83 -6.59 7.70 -3.58
CA ILE A 83 -5.81 7.69 -4.82
C ILE A 83 -4.86 8.87 -4.78
N ILE A 84 -3.57 8.58 -4.84
CA ILE A 84 -2.56 9.63 -4.92
C ILE A 84 -2.44 10.06 -6.39
N HIS A 85 -2.66 11.33 -6.66
CA HIS A 85 -2.55 11.86 -8.02
C HIS A 85 -1.35 12.79 -8.22
N ASP A 86 -0.69 13.20 -7.14
CA ASP A 86 0.47 14.07 -7.23
C ASP A 86 1.44 13.75 -6.11
N LEU A 87 2.72 13.61 -6.46
CA LEU A 87 3.78 13.31 -5.51
C LEU A 87 4.95 14.24 -5.79
N ASP A 88 5.25 15.13 -4.84
CA ASP A 88 6.36 16.04 -4.93
C ASP A 88 7.53 15.50 -4.13
N THR A 89 8.59 15.11 -4.82
CA THR A 89 9.81 14.56 -4.22
C THR A 89 10.99 15.54 -4.27
N SER A 90 10.72 16.81 -4.58
CA SER A 90 11.78 17.79 -4.74
C SER A 90 12.54 18.11 -3.45
N LYS A 91 11.89 17.90 -2.30
CA LYS A 91 12.52 18.08 -0.99
C LYS A 91 11.81 17.22 0.04
N ARG A 92 12.42 17.04 1.19
CA ARG A 92 11.81 16.35 2.33
C ARG A 92 11.22 17.32 3.32
N PRO A 93 10.08 16.98 3.95
CA PRO A 93 9.32 15.76 3.70
C PRO A 93 8.69 15.78 2.31
N PHE A 94 8.54 14.59 1.71
CA PHE A 94 7.84 14.45 0.44
C PHE A 94 6.36 14.75 0.64
N ILE A 95 5.70 15.28 -0.37
CA ILE A 95 4.29 15.69 -0.28
C ILE A 95 3.48 14.92 -1.31
N ALA A 96 2.45 14.22 -0.84
CA ALA A 96 1.52 13.49 -1.71
C ALA A 96 0.12 14.06 -1.56
N LYS A 97 -0.55 14.29 -2.68
CA LYS A 97 -1.92 14.81 -2.69
C LYS A 97 -2.85 13.76 -3.30
N SER A 98 -4.02 13.63 -2.69
CA SER A 98 -4.97 12.60 -3.08
C SER A 98 -6.25 13.15 -3.65
N ASP A 99 -7.00 12.28 -4.34
CA ASP A 99 -8.28 12.62 -4.94
C ASP A 99 -9.34 12.98 -3.89
N ASN A 100 -9.20 12.46 -2.66
CA ASN A 100 -10.11 12.79 -1.56
C ASN A 100 -9.75 14.11 -0.88
N GLY A 101 -8.83 14.88 -1.43
CA GLY A 101 -8.44 16.17 -0.88
C GLY A 101 -7.50 16.09 0.32
N ARG A 102 -6.93 14.91 0.58
CA ARG A 102 -5.95 14.73 1.66
C ARG A 102 -4.56 15.09 1.18
N THR A 103 -3.76 15.61 2.08
CA THR A 103 -2.34 15.84 1.86
C THR A 103 -1.57 14.97 2.85
N TYR A 104 -0.64 14.18 2.32
CA TYR A 104 0.26 13.36 3.13
C TYR A 104 1.66 13.92 3.03
N THR A 105 2.37 13.93 4.15
CA THR A 105 3.80 14.23 4.15
C THR A 105 4.55 13.03 4.68
N ALA A 106 5.70 12.74 4.10
CA ALA A 106 6.45 11.53 4.43
C ALA A 106 7.95 11.77 4.39
N ASP A 107 8.66 11.13 5.32
CA ASP A 107 10.11 11.15 5.31
C ASP A 107 10.67 10.24 4.23
N ALA A 108 9.97 9.14 3.93
CA ALA A 108 10.30 8.20 2.87
C ALA A 108 9.02 7.71 2.18
N VAL A 109 9.12 7.41 0.90
CA VAL A 109 8.00 6.89 0.10
C VAL A 109 8.43 5.60 -0.57
N ILE A 110 7.55 4.59 -0.48
CA ILE A 110 7.72 3.34 -1.20
C ILE A 110 6.65 3.28 -2.28
N LEU A 111 7.07 3.18 -3.53
CA LEU A 111 6.14 3.04 -4.66
C LEU A 111 5.93 1.55 -4.95
N ALA A 112 4.71 1.09 -4.74
CA ALA A 112 4.33 -0.30 -4.95
C ALA A 112 3.02 -0.35 -5.75
N THR A 113 2.97 0.46 -6.81
CA THR A 113 1.75 0.69 -7.57
C THR A 113 1.35 -0.46 -8.47
N GLY A 114 2.25 -1.45 -8.64
CA GLY A 114 1.93 -2.62 -9.43
C GLY A 114 1.99 -2.37 -10.92
N ALA A 115 1.39 -3.30 -11.66
CA ALA A 115 1.38 -3.25 -13.11
C ALA A 115 0.00 -3.62 -13.61
N ARG A 116 -0.31 -3.18 -14.83
CA ARG A 116 -1.52 -3.58 -15.54
C ARG A 116 -1.14 -4.16 -16.88
N ALA A 117 -1.94 -5.10 -17.37
CA ALA A 117 -1.78 -5.61 -18.72
C ALA A 117 -2.03 -4.47 -19.72
N LYS A 118 -1.19 -4.36 -20.72
CA LYS A 118 -1.40 -3.41 -21.82
C LYS A 118 -2.16 -4.10 -22.94
N TRP A 119 -3.12 -3.42 -23.47
CA TRP A 119 -3.91 -3.90 -24.62
C TRP A 119 -3.43 -3.30 -25.93
#